data_09e32862ade3bf272d31096a977072e4
#
_entry.id   09e32862ade3bf272d31096a977072e4
#
_cell.length_a   1.000
_cell.length_b   1.000
_cell.length_c   1.000
_cell.angle_alpha   90.00
_cell.angle_beta   90.00
_cell.angle_gamma   90.00
#
_symmetry.space_group_name_H-M   'P 1'
#
loop_
_entity.id
_entity.type
_entity.pdbx_description
1 polymer ?
#
loop_
_entity_poly.entity_id
_entity_poly.type
_entity_poly.pdbx_seq_one_letter_code
_entity_poly.pdbx_strand_id
1 'polypeptide(L)'
;MGTKSYTGTNTKGMVKYFKKKGWQVTSSADKDKTPQNTQEFKAFVVEHLKRNVPIMVENVDWGGHWRVIIGYDTMGTDDITSSDVLIMADPYDTADHLQDGYVVVPAEKFFYMWFDSHLFAAGDRKQQWLAAEPPVGYEPLIDMKTQDGTKS
;
A
#
# COMPACT_ATOMS: atom_id res chain seq x y z
N MET A 1 6.66 -6.37 14.93
CA MET A 1 6.02 -5.10 14.52
C MET A 1 5.24 -4.44 15.66
N GLY A 2 5.02 -5.09 16.78
CA GLY A 2 4.25 -4.56 17.91
C GLY A 2 2.75 -4.57 17.69
N THR A 3 2.27 -5.44 16.81
CA THR A 3 0.85 -5.66 16.52
C THR A 3 0.12 -6.14 17.77
N LYS A 4 -1.02 -5.55 18.07
CA LYS A 4 -1.92 -5.99 19.13
C LYS A 4 -3.28 -6.34 18.50
N SER A 5 -3.93 -7.37 19.01
CA SER A 5 -5.20 -7.89 18.46
C SER A 5 -6.33 -6.83 18.40
N TYR A 6 -6.26 -5.82 19.23
CA TYR A 6 -7.30 -4.78 19.34
C TYR A 6 -6.89 -3.40 18.78
N THR A 7 -5.61 -3.20 18.41
CA THR A 7 -5.13 -1.93 17.86
C THR A 7 -4.40 -2.07 16.53
N GLY A 8 -4.25 -3.30 16.02
CA GLY A 8 -3.51 -3.54 14.79
C GLY A 8 -2.03 -3.14 14.87
N THR A 9 -1.47 -2.76 13.75
CA THR A 9 -0.09 -2.30 13.60
C THR A 9 -0.08 -0.86 13.10
N ASN A 10 0.64 0.02 13.78
CA ASN A 10 0.80 1.40 13.35
C ASN A 10 2.03 1.58 12.45
N THR A 11 2.07 2.69 11.71
CA THR A 11 3.16 3.06 10.80
C THR A 11 4.52 3.03 11.48
N LYS A 12 4.64 3.58 12.68
CA LYS A 12 5.91 3.61 13.44
C LYS A 12 6.44 2.21 13.73
N GLY A 13 5.55 1.28 14.08
CA GLY A 13 5.92 -0.13 14.32
C GLY A 13 6.41 -0.83 13.07
N MET A 14 5.77 -0.58 11.92
CA MET A 14 6.18 -1.12 10.63
C MET A 14 7.52 -0.55 10.19
N VAL A 15 7.71 0.76 10.25
CA VAL A 15 8.98 1.43 9.95
C VAL A 15 10.12 0.84 10.78
N LYS A 16 9.92 0.69 12.10
CA LYS A 16 10.92 0.08 12.99
C LYS A 16 11.27 -1.34 12.57
N TYR A 17 10.29 -2.12 12.16
CA TYR A 17 10.50 -3.50 11.71
C TYR A 17 11.36 -3.56 10.46
N PHE A 18 11.02 -2.82 9.40
CA PHE A 18 11.78 -2.82 8.15
C PHE A 18 13.20 -2.28 8.33
N LYS A 19 13.37 -1.17 9.08
CA LYS A 19 14.70 -0.64 9.40
C LYS A 19 15.56 -1.64 10.15
N LYS A 20 15.00 -2.41 11.10
CA LYS A 20 15.72 -3.49 11.80
C LYS A 20 16.19 -4.60 10.86
N LYS A 21 15.50 -4.79 9.72
CA LYS A 21 15.87 -5.76 8.68
C LYS A 21 16.83 -5.18 7.64
N GLY A 22 17.32 -3.96 7.81
CA GLY A 22 18.25 -3.31 6.89
C GLY A 22 17.60 -2.65 5.67
N TRP A 23 16.26 -2.54 5.65
CA TRP A 23 15.54 -1.89 4.57
C TRP A 23 15.59 -0.37 4.70
N GLN A 24 15.66 0.31 3.55
CA GLN A 24 15.44 1.76 3.50
C GLN A 24 13.93 2.02 3.50
N VAL A 25 13.49 2.93 4.37
CA VAL A 25 12.06 3.18 4.56
C VAL A 25 11.78 4.66 4.51
N THR A 26 10.82 5.04 3.67
CA THR A 26 10.14 6.33 3.68
C THR A 26 8.70 6.14 4.17
N SER A 27 8.11 7.14 4.79
CA SER A 27 6.77 6.98 5.38
C SER A 27 6.08 8.31 5.62
N SER A 28 4.82 8.25 6.01
CA SER A 28 4.01 9.39 6.44
C SER A 28 4.57 10.16 7.66
N ALA A 29 5.61 9.64 8.32
CA ALA A 29 6.36 10.42 9.31
C ALA A 29 7.12 11.60 8.67
N ASP A 30 7.48 11.47 7.39
CA ASP A 30 8.06 12.54 6.57
C ASP A 30 6.91 13.32 5.92
N LYS A 31 6.34 14.27 6.65
CA LYS A 31 5.13 15.01 6.22
C LYS A 31 5.29 15.71 4.87
N ASP A 32 6.48 16.17 4.55
CA ASP A 32 6.78 16.86 3.29
C ASP A 32 6.71 15.94 2.06
N LYS A 33 6.68 14.63 2.27
CA LYS A 33 6.59 13.62 1.19
C LYS A 33 5.19 13.07 0.99
N THR A 34 4.24 13.46 1.81
CA THR A 34 2.85 13.00 1.71
C THR A 34 2.08 13.90 0.74
N PRO A 35 1.45 13.34 -0.32
CA PRO A 35 0.75 14.13 -1.33
C PRO A 35 -0.45 14.88 -0.73
N GLN A 36 -0.64 16.12 -1.17
CA GLN A 36 -1.69 17.02 -0.66
C GLN A 36 -2.91 17.12 -1.58
N ASN A 37 -2.77 16.69 -2.82
CA ASN A 37 -3.84 16.69 -3.82
C ASN A 37 -3.73 15.45 -4.73
N THR A 38 -4.72 15.24 -5.58
CA THR A 38 -4.82 14.05 -6.43
C THR A 38 -3.71 13.96 -7.46
N GLN A 39 -3.20 15.09 -7.97
CA GLN A 39 -2.10 15.09 -8.95
C GLN A 39 -0.77 14.71 -8.29
N GLU A 40 -0.51 15.28 -7.11
CA GLU A 40 0.65 14.86 -6.32
C GLU A 40 0.55 13.38 -5.91
N PHE A 41 -0.66 12.91 -5.63
CA PHE A 41 -0.90 11.50 -5.32
C PHE A 41 -0.59 10.59 -6.51
N LYS A 42 -1.03 10.94 -7.73
CA LYS A 42 -0.66 10.21 -8.95
C LYS A 42 0.86 10.16 -9.13
N ALA A 43 1.53 11.32 -9.06
CA ALA A 43 2.98 11.40 -9.18
C ALA A 43 3.67 10.54 -8.12
N PHE A 44 3.26 10.66 -6.87
CA PHE A 44 3.77 9.88 -5.73
C PHE A 44 3.68 8.37 -5.98
N VAL A 45 2.52 7.88 -6.41
CA VAL A 45 2.32 6.44 -6.69
C VAL A 45 3.17 5.99 -7.87
N VAL A 46 3.09 6.73 -8.98
CA VAL A 46 3.79 6.37 -10.23
C VAL A 46 5.32 6.37 -10.04
N GLU A 47 5.88 7.34 -9.32
CA GLU A 47 7.31 7.39 -9.03
C GLU A 47 7.79 6.20 -8.21
N HIS A 48 7.04 5.79 -7.19
CA HIS A 48 7.37 4.61 -6.41
C HIS A 48 7.31 3.33 -7.25
N LEU A 49 6.23 3.14 -8.01
CA LEU A 49 6.05 1.96 -8.84
C LEU A 49 7.09 1.86 -9.97
N LYS A 50 7.50 2.97 -10.58
CA LYS A 50 8.59 2.99 -11.57
C LYS A 50 9.93 2.50 -11.01
N ARG A 51 10.14 2.63 -9.71
CA ARG A 51 11.32 2.11 -9.00
C ARG A 51 11.11 0.69 -8.46
N ASN A 52 10.00 0.03 -8.81
CA ASN A 52 9.58 -1.26 -8.24
C ASN A 52 9.42 -1.23 -6.71
N VAL A 53 8.96 -0.13 -6.17
CA VAL A 53 8.72 0.05 -4.73
C VAL A 53 7.21 0.13 -4.49
N PRO A 54 6.56 -0.94 -4.03
CA PRO A 54 5.15 -0.90 -3.66
C PRO A 54 4.93 -0.04 -2.41
N ILE A 55 3.73 0.51 -2.28
CA ILE A 55 3.40 1.44 -1.19
C ILE A 55 2.36 0.79 -0.29
N MET A 56 2.71 0.57 0.96
CA MET A 56 1.75 0.15 1.98
C MET A 56 0.97 1.37 2.43
N VAL A 57 -0.34 1.29 2.39
CA VAL A 57 -1.27 2.36 2.76
C VAL A 57 -2.31 1.85 3.73
N GLU A 58 -2.73 2.71 4.62
CA GLU A 58 -3.81 2.44 5.54
C GLU A 58 -5.01 3.33 5.21
N ASN A 59 -6.19 2.77 5.16
CA ASN A 59 -7.42 3.49 4.85
C ASN A 59 -8.58 3.10 5.77
N VAL A 60 -9.70 3.81 5.60
CA VAL A 60 -10.84 3.78 6.52
C VAL A 60 -11.62 2.45 6.56
N ASP A 61 -11.41 1.55 5.62
CA ASP A 61 -12.15 0.29 5.57
C ASP A 61 -12.05 -0.47 6.90
N TRP A 62 -13.20 -0.92 7.41
CA TRP A 62 -13.35 -1.56 8.72
C TRP A 62 -12.78 -0.77 9.90
N GLY A 63 -12.69 0.56 9.77
CA GLY A 63 -12.13 1.41 10.80
C GLY A 63 -10.61 1.56 10.78
N GLY A 64 -9.95 0.91 9.83
CA GLY A 64 -8.53 0.95 9.55
C GLY A 64 -8.04 -0.37 8.96
N HIS A 65 -7.54 -0.33 7.72
CA HIS A 65 -7.10 -1.51 6.99
C HIS A 65 -5.85 -1.21 6.15
N TRP A 66 -4.85 -2.08 6.22
CA TRP A 66 -3.63 -1.97 5.44
C TRP A 66 -3.74 -2.75 4.14
N ARG A 67 -3.42 -2.07 3.03
CA ARG A 67 -3.28 -2.62 1.69
C ARG A 67 -1.94 -2.21 1.09
N VAL A 68 -1.59 -2.81 -0.04
CA VAL A 68 -0.36 -2.48 -0.76
C VAL A 68 -0.69 -2.03 -2.17
N ILE A 69 -0.40 -0.79 -2.53
CA ILE A 69 -0.50 -0.31 -3.91
C ILE A 69 0.62 -0.97 -4.72
N ILE A 70 0.26 -1.72 -5.75
CA ILE A 70 1.16 -2.46 -6.63
C ILE A 70 1.02 -2.06 -8.10
N GLY A 71 -0.01 -1.28 -8.45
CA GLY A 71 -0.25 -0.80 -9.80
C GLY A 71 -1.08 0.47 -9.84
N TYR A 72 -0.97 1.19 -10.95
CA TYR A 72 -1.75 2.38 -11.29
C TYR A 72 -2.10 2.31 -12.78
N ASP A 73 -3.37 2.41 -13.12
CA ASP A 73 -3.85 2.45 -14.49
C ASP A 73 -4.57 3.78 -14.74
N THR A 74 -4.10 4.52 -15.75
CA THR A 74 -4.68 5.82 -16.15
C THR A 74 -5.89 5.64 -17.04
N MET A 75 -6.26 4.42 -17.38
CA MET A 75 -7.33 4.12 -18.33
C MET A 75 -7.18 4.85 -19.67
N GLY A 76 -5.91 5.13 -20.06
CA GLY A 76 -5.57 5.79 -21.31
C GLY A 76 -5.66 7.32 -21.29
N THR A 77 -5.75 7.95 -20.12
CA THR A 77 -5.76 9.41 -19.98
C THR A 77 -4.50 9.92 -19.28
N ASP A 78 -4.00 11.11 -19.68
CA ASP A 78 -2.83 11.72 -19.05
C ASP A 78 -3.18 12.46 -17.76
N ASP A 79 -4.35 13.09 -17.72
CA ASP A 79 -4.84 13.78 -16.54
C ASP A 79 -5.44 12.80 -15.53
N ILE A 80 -5.38 13.17 -14.25
CA ILE A 80 -6.14 12.46 -13.23
C ILE A 80 -7.62 12.63 -13.50
N THR A 81 -8.30 11.50 -13.66
CA THR A 81 -9.74 11.45 -13.84
C THR A 81 -10.36 10.50 -12.82
N SER A 82 -11.67 10.57 -12.67
CA SER A 82 -12.42 9.61 -11.86
C SER A 82 -12.33 8.17 -12.38
N SER A 83 -11.78 7.98 -13.59
CA SER A 83 -11.55 6.66 -14.19
C SER A 83 -10.21 6.02 -13.83
N ASP A 84 -9.23 6.81 -13.36
CA ASP A 84 -7.94 6.27 -12.92
C ASP A 84 -8.12 5.27 -11.77
N VAL A 85 -7.40 4.16 -11.81
CA VAL A 85 -7.54 3.12 -10.80
C VAL A 85 -6.21 2.71 -10.20
N LEU A 86 -6.26 2.30 -8.93
CA LEU A 86 -5.18 1.63 -8.21
C LEU A 86 -5.41 0.12 -8.29
N ILE A 87 -4.35 -0.63 -8.50
CA ILE A 87 -4.32 -2.06 -8.28
C ILE A 87 -3.63 -2.29 -6.94
N MET A 88 -4.32 -2.96 -6.03
CA MET A 88 -3.84 -3.16 -4.67
C MET A 88 -3.80 -4.65 -4.33
N ALA A 89 -2.77 -5.06 -3.63
CA ALA A 89 -2.78 -6.33 -2.92
C ALA A 89 -3.51 -6.13 -1.58
N ASP A 90 -4.51 -6.97 -1.34
CA ASP A 90 -5.37 -6.90 -0.17
C ASP A 90 -5.42 -8.26 0.54
N PRO A 91 -4.90 -8.37 1.77
CA PRO A 91 -4.92 -9.65 2.50
C PRO A 91 -6.33 -10.08 2.92
N TYR A 92 -7.31 -9.22 2.86
CA TYR A 92 -8.70 -9.53 3.21
C TYR A 92 -9.55 -9.92 2.01
N ASP A 93 -9.29 -9.32 0.86
CA ASP A 93 -9.86 -9.61 -0.45
C ASP A 93 -11.35 -10.01 -0.42
N THR A 94 -12.18 -9.07 -0.01
CA THR A 94 -13.64 -9.24 0.07
C THR A 94 -14.40 -8.28 -0.84
N ALA A 95 -13.68 -7.62 -1.76
CA ALA A 95 -14.24 -6.58 -2.60
C ALA A 95 -15.01 -7.12 -3.82
N ASP A 96 -14.69 -8.32 -4.27
CA ASP A 96 -15.36 -8.97 -5.38
C ASP A 96 -15.55 -10.48 -5.13
N HIS A 97 -15.93 -11.24 -6.18
CA HIS A 97 -16.15 -12.68 -6.08
C HIS A 97 -14.89 -13.53 -6.30
N LEU A 98 -13.77 -12.90 -6.64
CA LEU A 98 -12.49 -13.55 -6.88
C LEU A 98 -11.59 -13.32 -5.67
N GLN A 99 -11.40 -14.31 -4.85
CA GLN A 99 -10.47 -14.23 -3.70
C GLN A 99 -9.04 -14.51 -4.17
N ASP A 100 -8.51 -13.64 -5.01
CA ASP A 100 -7.16 -13.75 -5.59
C ASP A 100 -6.11 -12.87 -4.89
N GLY A 101 -6.49 -12.14 -3.86
CA GLY A 101 -5.62 -11.26 -3.10
C GLY A 101 -5.45 -9.88 -3.72
N TYR A 102 -6.22 -9.54 -4.76
CA TYR A 102 -6.12 -8.26 -5.46
C TYR A 102 -7.46 -7.53 -5.48
N VAL A 103 -7.39 -6.21 -5.48
CA VAL A 103 -8.55 -5.33 -5.60
C VAL A 103 -8.22 -4.13 -6.47
N VAL A 104 -9.17 -3.73 -7.30
CA VAL A 104 -9.09 -2.50 -8.10
C VAL A 104 -9.95 -1.42 -7.45
N VAL A 105 -9.35 -0.28 -7.18
CA VAL A 105 -9.99 0.83 -6.47
C VAL A 105 -9.84 2.12 -7.28
N PRO A 106 -10.92 2.92 -7.49
CA PRO A 106 -10.77 4.23 -8.11
C PRO A 106 -9.77 5.11 -7.34
N ALA A 107 -8.76 5.63 -8.05
CA ALA A 107 -7.63 6.31 -7.43
C ALA A 107 -8.06 7.59 -6.67
N GLU A 108 -8.93 8.39 -7.29
CA GLU A 108 -9.46 9.61 -6.67
C GLU A 108 -10.30 9.30 -5.42
N LYS A 109 -11.17 8.30 -5.51
CA LYS A 109 -11.95 7.84 -4.35
C LYS A 109 -11.06 7.42 -3.20
N PHE A 110 -10.02 6.63 -3.49
CA PHE A 110 -9.05 6.21 -2.48
C PHE A 110 -8.39 7.42 -1.82
N PHE A 111 -7.92 8.39 -2.60
CA PHE A 111 -7.25 9.59 -2.07
C PHE A 111 -8.12 10.31 -1.02
N TYR A 112 -9.42 10.48 -1.29
CA TYR A 112 -10.34 11.13 -0.35
C TYR A 112 -10.74 10.26 0.85
N MET A 113 -10.61 8.93 0.74
CA MET A 113 -10.85 7.97 1.81
C MET A 113 -9.57 7.52 2.52
N TRP A 114 -8.45 8.14 2.22
CA TRP A 114 -7.14 7.79 2.78
C TRP A 114 -6.96 8.36 4.18
N PHE A 115 -7.67 7.80 5.12
CA PHE A 115 -7.58 8.14 6.54
C PHE A 115 -8.03 6.94 7.41
N ASP A 116 -7.59 6.95 8.65
CA ASP A 116 -8.07 6.02 9.69
C ASP A 116 -9.21 6.66 10.49
N SER A 117 -10.19 5.88 10.91
CA SER A 117 -11.34 6.40 11.63
C SER A 117 -11.10 6.54 13.14
N HIS A 118 -10.35 5.62 13.77
CA HIS A 118 -10.19 5.60 15.21
C HIS A 118 -8.97 4.86 15.78
N LEU A 119 -8.26 4.05 14.99
CA LEU A 119 -7.13 3.25 15.48
C LEU A 119 -5.89 4.09 15.79
N PHE A 120 -5.70 5.18 15.05
CA PHE A 120 -4.60 6.13 15.28
C PHE A 120 -5.03 7.29 16.18
N ALA A 121 -4.06 7.92 16.82
CA ALA A 121 -4.30 9.20 17.49
C ALA A 121 -4.82 10.25 16.48
N ALA A 122 -5.67 11.17 16.93
CA ALA A 122 -6.38 12.12 16.05
C ALA A 122 -5.45 12.89 15.09
N GLY A 123 -4.23 13.24 15.52
CA GLY A 123 -3.23 13.92 14.69
C GLY A 123 -2.53 13.03 13.64
N ASP A 124 -2.64 11.72 13.77
CA ASP A 124 -1.96 10.75 12.92
C ASP A 124 -2.94 9.97 12.02
N ARG A 125 -4.21 10.38 11.93
CA ARG A 125 -5.24 9.61 11.19
C ARG A 125 -5.25 9.82 9.69
N LYS A 126 -4.58 10.84 9.17
CA LYS A 126 -4.56 11.12 7.74
C LYS A 126 -3.37 10.46 7.06
N GLN A 127 -3.67 9.84 5.92
CA GLN A 127 -2.68 9.43 4.92
C GLN A 127 -1.49 8.64 5.52
N GLN A 128 -1.79 7.58 6.25
CA GLN A 128 -0.75 6.70 6.75
C GLN A 128 -0.21 5.82 5.64
N TRP A 129 1.11 5.86 5.44
CA TRP A 129 1.78 5.07 4.43
C TRP A 129 3.22 4.76 4.81
N LEU A 130 3.77 3.75 4.18
CA LEU A 130 5.20 3.50 4.11
C LEU A 130 5.59 2.82 2.81
N ALA A 131 6.78 3.13 2.33
CA ALA A 131 7.45 2.44 1.24
C ALA A 131 8.78 1.91 1.76
N ALA A 132 9.08 0.65 1.48
CA ALA A 132 10.27 -0.02 1.97
C ALA A 132 11.05 -0.61 0.79
N GLU A 133 12.32 -0.22 0.67
CA GLU A 133 13.24 -0.70 -0.36
C GLU A 133 14.20 -1.70 0.26
N PRO A 134 14.38 -2.89 -0.33
CA PRO A 134 15.28 -3.90 0.23
C PRO A 134 16.73 -3.44 0.18
N PRO A 135 17.60 -3.97 1.03
CA PRO A 135 19.04 -3.72 0.94
C PRO A 135 19.61 -4.25 -0.38
N VAL A 136 20.69 -3.63 -0.85
CA VAL A 136 21.38 -4.08 -2.07
C VAL A 136 21.80 -5.55 -1.91
N GLY A 137 21.48 -6.36 -2.94
CA GLY A 137 21.76 -7.79 -2.92
C GLY A 137 20.71 -8.65 -2.20
N TYR A 138 19.59 -8.06 -1.82
CA TYR A 138 18.45 -8.83 -1.30
C TYR A 138 17.85 -9.70 -2.42
N GLU A 139 17.93 -11.01 -2.24
CA GLU A 139 17.19 -11.95 -3.08
C GLU A 139 15.93 -12.38 -2.32
N PRO A 140 14.73 -12.11 -2.86
CA PRO A 140 13.51 -12.60 -2.26
C PRO A 140 13.52 -14.14 -2.30
N LEU A 141 13.15 -14.78 -1.20
CA LEU A 141 12.92 -16.21 -1.17
C LEU A 141 11.62 -16.48 -1.97
N ILE A 142 11.75 -16.55 -3.27
CA ILE A 142 10.66 -17.03 -4.15
C ILE A 142 10.75 -18.54 -4.11
N ASP A 143 9.99 -19.17 -3.22
CA ASP A 143 9.76 -20.63 -3.28
C ASP A 143 8.79 -20.88 -4.45
N MET A 144 9.33 -20.87 -5.67
CA MET A 144 8.63 -21.29 -6.88
C MET A 144 8.48 -22.80 -6.81
N LYS A 145 7.60 -23.31 -5.97
CA LYS A 145 7.06 -24.64 -6.18
C LYS A 145 6.23 -24.60 -7.45
N THR A 146 6.89 -24.86 -8.57
CA THR A 146 6.22 -25.25 -9.78
C THR A 146 5.33 -26.45 -9.44
N GLN A 147 4.02 -26.23 -9.40
CA GLN A 147 3.07 -27.34 -9.46
C GLN A 147 3.14 -27.87 -10.89
N ASP A 148 4.07 -28.79 -11.11
CA ASP A 148 4.11 -29.59 -12.30
C ASP A 148 2.96 -30.61 -12.21
N GLY A 149 1.80 -30.14 -12.69
CA GLY A 149 0.57 -30.92 -12.74
C GLY A 149 0.54 -31.85 -13.95
N THR A 150 1.49 -32.75 -14.07
CA THR A 150 1.34 -33.90 -14.94
C THR A 150 0.43 -34.91 -14.29
N LYS A 151 -0.88 -34.80 -14.54
CA LYS A 151 -1.80 -35.92 -14.38
C LYS A 151 -1.69 -36.81 -15.61
N SER A 152 -1.10 -37.97 -15.44
CA SER A 152 -1.28 -39.13 -16.30
C SER A 152 -2.70 -39.72 -16.19
#